data_aec4f6680d793b0ffbf0382b7be80060
#
_entry.id   aec4f6680d793b0ffbf0382b7be80060
#
_cell.length_a   1.000
_cell.length_b   1.000
_cell.length_c   1.000
_cell.angle_alpha   90.00
_cell.angle_beta   90.00
_cell.angle_gamma   90.00
#
_symmetry.space_group_name_H-M   'P 1'
#
loop_
_entity.id
_entity.type
_entity.pdbx_description
1 polymer ?
#
loop_
_entity_poly.entity_id
_entity_poly.type
_entity_poly.pdbx_seq_one_letter_code
_entity_poly.pdbx_strand_id
1 'polypeptide(L)'
;RDDDWFPWLEKAARPEIELDRLWLPDPFAPQQAAWDQAVDDQIKAEDGITLVAHSLGCITAVRWLARHDVKNVGLLLVGAFDQPLPNYAGLDAFMQESVDYRQVRSKISRATVIVAQNDPIAPYQFGVAMANRLGAKLIVRPDGGHFLTSDGFTEFPLALTELKRVAGVD
;
A
#
# COMPACT_ATOMS: atom_id res chain seq x y z
N ARG A 1 -4.90 -10.23 6.43
CA ARG A 1 -6.24 -9.63 6.26
C ARG A 1 -6.79 -9.08 7.56
N ASP A 2 -6.75 -9.87 8.62
CA ASP A 2 -7.35 -9.54 9.91
C ASP A 2 -6.31 -9.08 10.94
N ASP A 3 -5.15 -8.64 10.45
CA ASP A 3 -3.98 -8.26 11.24
C ASP A 3 -3.81 -6.73 11.27
N ASP A 4 -3.00 -6.29 12.24
CA ASP A 4 -2.58 -4.92 12.44
C ASP A 4 -3.77 -3.92 12.54
N TRP A 5 -3.64 -2.76 11.96
CA TRP A 5 -4.61 -1.67 12.00
C TRP A 5 -5.74 -1.77 10.96
N PHE A 6 -5.74 -2.75 10.04
CA PHE A 6 -6.75 -2.85 8.99
C PHE A 6 -8.18 -3.07 9.50
N PRO A 7 -8.45 -3.98 10.48
CA PRO A 7 -9.79 -4.14 11.04
C PRO A 7 -10.31 -2.86 11.70
N TRP A 8 -9.43 -2.14 12.39
CA TRP A 8 -9.76 -0.86 12.98
C TRP A 8 -10.07 0.20 11.92
N LEU A 9 -9.23 0.30 10.88
CA LEU A 9 -9.40 1.27 9.79
C LEU A 9 -10.75 1.06 9.07
N GLU A 10 -11.11 -0.18 8.74
CA GLU A 10 -12.41 -0.52 8.16
C GLU A 10 -13.57 -0.01 9.01
N LYS A 11 -13.52 -0.24 10.31
CA LYS A 11 -14.55 0.21 11.25
C LYS A 11 -14.56 1.72 11.40
N ALA A 12 -13.40 2.35 11.54
CA ALA A 12 -13.26 3.78 11.79
C ALA A 12 -13.58 4.64 10.55
N ALA A 13 -13.46 4.09 9.36
CA ALA A 13 -13.77 4.79 8.11
C ALA A 13 -15.28 4.91 7.85
N ARG A 14 -16.10 4.06 8.47
CA ARG A 14 -17.58 4.09 8.34
C ARG A 14 -18.18 5.29 9.06
N PRO A 15 -19.32 5.81 8.57
CA PRO A 15 -20.04 5.38 7.36
C PRO A 15 -19.52 6.02 6.06
N GLU A 16 -18.53 6.94 6.12
CA GLU A 16 -18.12 7.76 4.98
C GLU A 16 -17.42 6.94 3.89
N ILE A 17 -16.66 5.90 4.30
CA ILE A 17 -15.92 5.04 3.38
C ILE A 17 -16.20 3.58 3.76
N GLU A 18 -16.61 2.78 2.78
CA GLU A 18 -16.69 1.33 2.89
C GLU A 18 -15.39 0.72 2.39
N LEU A 19 -14.76 -0.12 3.21
CA LEU A 19 -13.50 -0.80 2.89
C LEU A 19 -13.71 -2.31 2.80
N ASP A 20 -13.22 -2.89 1.71
CA ASP A 20 -13.11 -4.33 1.54
C ASP A 20 -11.68 -4.80 1.78
N ARG A 21 -11.50 -5.71 2.75
CA ARG A 21 -10.19 -6.30 3.04
C ARG A 21 -9.93 -7.51 2.15
N LEU A 22 -8.94 -7.41 1.29
CA LEU A 22 -8.58 -8.47 0.37
C LEU A 22 -7.88 -9.64 1.09
N TRP A 23 -8.10 -10.84 0.58
CA TRP A 23 -7.36 -12.03 0.98
C TRP A 23 -6.19 -12.24 0.02
N LEU A 24 -4.98 -12.43 0.56
CA LEU A 24 -3.78 -12.73 -0.20
C LEU A 24 -3.24 -14.11 0.24
N PRO A 25 -2.90 -14.99 -0.70
CA PRO A 25 -2.45 -16.34 -0.38
C PRO A 25 -1.04 -16.34 0.21
N ASP A 26 -0.75 -17.32 1.05
CA ASP A 26 0.57 -17.68 1.57
C ASP A 26 1.44 -16.48 2.01
N PRO A 27 1.01 -15.68 3.00
CA PRO A 27 1.72 -14.46 3.39
C PRO A 27 3.14 -14.71 3.93
N PHE A 28 3.46 -15.95 4.35
CA PHE A 28 4.80 -16.34 4.81
C PHE A 28 5.72 -16.83 3.70
N ALA A 29 5.18 -17.14 2.52
CA ALA A 29 5.91 -17.53 1.32
C ALA A 29 5.25 -16.93 0.06
N PRO A 30 5.13 -15.58 -0.01
CA PRO A 30 4.34 -14.93 -1.05
C PRO A 30 4.93 -15.14 -2.43
N GLN A 31 4.05 -15.47 -3.37
CA GLN A 31 4.39 -15.59 -4.78
C GLN A 31 3.74 -14.42 -5.55
N GLN A 32 4.54 -13.67 -6.31
CA GLN A 32 4.06 -12.49 -7.04
C GLN A 32 2.82 -12.81 -7.89
N ALA A 33 2.90 -13.82 -8.75
CA ALA A 33 1.80 -14.18 -9.66
C ALA A 33 0.52 -14.58 -8.91
N ALA A 34 0.65 -15.26 -7.76
CA ALA A 34 -0.51 -15.65 -6.95
C ALA A 34 -1.17 -14.43 -6.28
N TRP A 35 -0.38 -13.47 -5.82
CA TRP A 35 -0.91 -12.23 -5.24
C TRP A 35 -1.53 -11.34 -6.32
N ASP A 36 -0.87 -11.19 -7.47
CA ASP A 36 -1.39 -10.42 -8.59
C ASP A 36 -2.73 -11.00 -9.09
N GLN A 37 -2.85 -12.33 -9.20
CA GLN A 37 -4.12 -12.98 -9.54
C GLN A 37 -5.18 -12.77 -8.45
N ALA A 38 -4.81 -12.91 -7.16
CA ALA A 38 -5.75 -12.74 -6.06
C ALA A 38 -6.35 -11.33 -6.00
N VAL A 39 -5.56 -10.29 -6.28
CA VAL A 39 -6.10 -8.91 -6.34
C VAL A 39 -6.93 -8.68 -7.58
N ASP A 40 -6.56 -9.25 -8.73
CA ASP A 40 -7.34 -9.16 -9.97
C ASP A 40 -8.72 -9.82 -9.82
N ASP A 41 -8.82 -10.93 -9.09
CA ASP A 41 -10.08 -11.65 -8.84
C ASP A 41 -11.01 -10.93 -7.85
N GLN A 42 -10.46 -10.11 -6.95
CA GLN A 42 -11.20 -9.48 -5.85
C GLN A 42 -11.51 -8.00 -6.08
N ILE A 43 -10.71 -7.30 -6.87
CA ILE A 43 -10.89 -5.87 -7.13
C ILE A 43 -11.63 -5.66 -8.44
N LYS A 44 -12.80 -5.04 -8.37
CA LYS A 44 -13.48 -4.54 -9.56
C LYS A 44 -12.77 -3.27 -10.05
N ALA A 45 -12.25 -3.32 -11.28
CA ALA A 45 -11.57 -2.17 -11.87
C ALA A 45 -12.58 -1.08 -12.25
N GLU A 46 -12.63 -0.01 -11.45
CA GLU A 46 -13.53 1.14 -11.63
C GLU A 46 -12.76 2.44 -11.43
N ASP A 47 -13.17 3.47 -12.17
CA ASP A 47 -12.64 4.82 -11.98
C ASP A 47 -13.01 5.36 -10.59
N GLY A 48 -12.08 6.06 -9.96
CA GLY A 48 -12.29 6.63 -8.63
C GLY A 48 -12.10 5.67 -7.46
N ILE A 49 -11.67 4.43 -7.72
CA ILE A 49 -11.35 3.47 -6.66
C ILE A 49 -10.24 4.01 -5.74
N THR A 50 -10.29 3.65 -4.47
CA THR A 50 -9.21 3.95 -3.52
C THR A 50 -8.55 2.65 -3.04
N LEU A 51 -7.23 2.58 -3.17
CA LEU A 51 -6.42 1.47 -2.72
C LEU A 51 -5.64 1.84 -1.46
N VAL A 52 -5.71 0.97 -0.44
CA VAL A 52 -4.92 1.07 0.79
C VAL A 52 -4.04 -0.16 0.89
N ALA A 53 -2.74 0.03 1.01
CA ALA A 53 -1.80 -1.07 1.05
C ALA A 53 -0.71 -0.87 2.11
N HIS A 54 -0.22 -1.98 2.64
CA HIS A 54 0.86 -2.04 3.62
C HIS A 54 1.95 -3.00 3.15
N SER A 55 3.21 -2.62 3.38
CA SER A 55 4.36 -3.49 3.16
C SER A 55 4.41 -4.03 1.71
N LEU A 56 4.52 -5.34 1.54
CA LEU A 56 4.54 -6.03 0.25
C LEU A 56 3.27 -5.76 -0.60
N GLY A 57 2.15 -5.49 0.05
CA GLY A 57 0.92 -5.07 -0.62
C GLY A 57 1.06 -3.75 -1.40
N CYS A 58 2.02 -2.89 -1.04
CA CYS A 58 2.24 -1.62 -1.72
C CYS A 58 2.66 -1.80 -3.18
N ILE A 59 3.67 -2.65 -3.44
CA ILE A 59 4.07 -2.94 -4.82
C ILE A 59 2.99 -3.74 -5.57
N THR A 60 2.24 -4.60 -4.87
CA THR A 60 1.12 -5.33 -5.46
C THR A 60 0.03 -4.37 -5.94
N ALA A 61 -0.34 -3.35 -5.14
CA ALA A 61 -1.29 -2.31 -5.55
C ALA A 61 -0.79 -1.50 -6.75
N VAL A 62 0.49 -1.15 -6.78
CA VAL A 62 1.09 -0.41 -7.91
C VAL A 62 1.13 -1.26 -9.17
N ARG A 63 1.44 -2.57 -9.10
CA ARG A 63 1.35 -3.49 -10.24
C ARG A 63 -0.09 -3.66 -10.72
N TRP A 64 -1.06 -3.74 -9.81
CA TRP A 64 -2.47 -3.77 -10.20
C TRP A 64 -2.84 -2.54 -11.03
N LEU A 65 -2.44 -1.33 -10.57
CA LEU A 65 -2.65 -0.09 -11.33
C LEU A 65 -1.96 -0.11 -12.70
N ALA A 66 -0.77 -0.71 -12.82
CA ALA A 66 -0.07 -0.81 -14.10
C ALA A 66 -0.85 -1.66 -15.10
N ARG A 67 -1.54 -2.72 -14.64
CA ARG A 67 -2.25 -3.68 -15.50
C ARG A 67 -3.69 -3.25 -15.86
N HIS A 68 -4.32 -2.36 -15.09
CA HIS A 68 -5.73 -2.01 -15.28
C HIS A 68 -5.93 -0.59 -15.84
N ASP A 69 -6.88 -0.43 -16.75
CA ASP A 69 -7.23 0.88 -17.31
C ASP A 69 -8.29 1.55 -16.41
N VAL A 70 -7.81 2.23 -15.39
CA VAL A 70 -8.60 2.99 -14.42
C VAL A 70 -8.06 4.41 -14.26
N LYS A 71 -8.89 5.34 -13.80
CA LYS A 71 -8.54 6.76 -13.61
C LYS A 71 -9.03 7.28 -12.27
N ASN A 72 -8.49 8.42 -11.87
CA ASN A 72 -8.89 9.12 -10.65
C ASN A 72 -8.72 8.29 -9.37
N VAL A 73 -7.70 7.42 -9.34
CA VAL A 73 -7.45 6.50 -8.22
C VAL A 73 -6.88 7.25 -7.02
N GLY A 74 -7.44 6.99 -5.83
CA GLY A 74 -6.83 7.32 -4.54
C GLY A 74 -5.85 6.23 -4.11
N LEU A 75 -4.68 6.60 -3.58
CA LEU A 75 -3.67 5.62 -3.18
C LEU A 75 -3.05 5.96 -1.83
N LEU A 76 -3.18 5.05 -0.86
CA LEU A 76 -2.52 5.14 0.44
C LEU A 76 -1.57 3.95 0.62
N LEU A 77 -0.29 4.21 0.73
CA LEU A 77 0.76 3.21 0.91
C LEU A 77 1.47 3.41 2.25
N VAL A 78 1.62 2.35 3.03
CA VAL A 78 2.25 2.36 4.36
C VAL A 78 3.39 1.36 4.41
N GLY A 79 4.58 1.77 4.90
CA GLY A 79 5.77 0.91 4.93
C GLY A 79 6.17 0.42 3.54
N ALA A 80 6.08 1.31 2.54
CA ALA A 80 6.17 0.98 1.13
C ALA A 80 7.60 0.69 0.66
N PHE A 81 7.74 -0.29 -0.21
CA PHE A 81 8.97 -0.60 -0.94
C PHE A 81 8.65 -1.32 -2.25
N ASP A 82 9.60 -1.28 -3.21
CA ASP A 82 9.45 -1.89 -4.53
C ASP A 82 10.78 -2.47 -5.06
N GLN A 83 11.67 -2.80 -4.16
CA GLN A 83 12.98 -3.37 -4.46
C GLN A 83 13.38 -4.39 -3.38
N PRO A 84 14.35 -5.27 -3.66
CA PRO A 84 14.80 -6.28 -2.70
C PRO A 84 15.15 -5.72 -1.34
N LEU A 85 14.75 -6.40 -0.29
CA LEU A 85 15.02 -6.01 1.09
C LEU A 85 16.33 -6.64 1.57
N PRO A 86 17.21 -5.90 2.26
CA PRO A 86 18.56 -6.35 2.63
C PRO A 86 18.61 -7.68 3.41
N ASN A 87 17.58 -7.95 4.23
CA ASN A 87 17.54 -9.12 5.10
C ASN A 87 16.47 -10.15 4.72
N TYR A 88 15.84 -10.01 3.54
CA TYR A 88 14.70 -10.82 3.13
C TYR A 88 14.86 -11.33 1.70
N ALA A 89 15.98 -11.97 1.39
CA ALA A 89 16.29 -12.51 0.05
C ALA A 89 15.20 -13.46 -0.50
N GLY A 90 14.41 -14.07 0.36
CA GLY A 90 13.24 -14.87 -0.05
C GLY A 90 12.15 -14.07 -0.78
N LEU A 91 12.17 -12.73 -0.70
CA LEU A 91 11.25 -11.83 -1.39
C LEU A 91 11.81 -11.29 -2.71
N ASP A 92 13.05 -11.59 -3.08
CA ASP A 92 13.69 -11.03 -4.27
C ASP A 92 12.91 -11.39 -5.56
N ALA A 93 12.40 -12.61 -5.64
CA ALA A 93 11.57 -13.06 -6.76
C ALA A 93 10.26 -12.25 -6.89
N PHE A 94 9.75 -11.73 -5.79
CA PHE A 94 8.55 -10.89 -5.77
C PHE A 94 8.81 -9.48 -6.32
N MET A 95 10.06 -9.04 -6.39
CA MET A 95 10.48 -7.70 -6.79
C MET A 95 11.10 -7.63 -8.19
N GLN A 96 11.03 -8.70 -8.99
CA GLN A 96 11.71 -8.76 -10.29
C GLN A 96 11.01 -7.97 -11.40
N GLU A 97 9.70 -7.81 -11.32
CA GLU A 97 8.94 -7.10 -12.33
C GLU A 97 9.05 -5.59 -12.16
N SER A 98 9.54 -4.93 -13.19
CA SER A 98 9.60 -3.46 -13.23
C SER A 98 8.23 -2.86 -13.54
N VAL A 99 7.93 -1.71 -12.94
CA VAL A 99 6.69 -0.95 -13.15
C VAL A 99 6.98 0.34 -13.91
N ASP A 100 6.16 0.64 -14.91
CA ASP A 100 6.15 1.98 -15.52
C ASP A 100 5.42 2.99 -14.60
N TYR A 101 6.19 3.62 -13.74
CA TYR A 101 5.67 4.61 -12.80
C TYR A 101 5.07 5.85 -13.47
N ARG A 102 5.48 6.20 -14.70
CA ARG A 102 4.86 7.30 -15.45
C ARG A 102 3.41 6.95 -15.79
N GLN A 103 3.18 5.73 -16.29
CA GLN A 103 1.86 5.23 -16.60
C GLN A 103 0.98 5.15 -15.32
N VAL A 104 1.51 4.55 -14.25
CA VAL A 104 0.78 4.44 -12.98
C VAL A 104 0.40 5.82 -12.44
N ARG A 105 1.36 6.75 -12.40
CA ARG A 105 1.11 8.12 -11.92
C ARG A 105 0.00 8.84 -12.68
N SER A 106 -0.14 8.61 -13.98
CA SER A 106 -1.20 9.24 -14.79
C SER A 106 -2.61 8.82 -14.41
N LYS A 107 -2.76 7.71 -13.68
CA LYS A 107 -4.05 7.15 -13.21
C LYS A 107 -4.45 7.67 -11.82
N ILE A 108 -3.51 8.23 -11.07
CA ILE A 108 -3.69 8.62 -9.68
C ILE A 108 -4.17 10.07 -9.58
N SER A 109 -5.24 10.29 -8.82
CA SER A 109 -5.71 11.64 -8.47
C SER A 109 -5.04 12.17 -7.21
N ARG A 110 -4.92 11.33 -6.18
CA ARG A 110 -4.29 11.65 -4.90
C ARG A 110 -3.56 10.44 -4.36
N ALA A 111 -2.35 10.64 -3.87
CA ALA A 111 -1.59 9.59 -3.21
C ALA A 111 -0.92 10.08 -1.93
N THR A 112 -0.77 9.18 -0.96
CA THR A 112 0.08 9.35 0.23
C THR A 112 0.94 8.11 0.43
N VAL A 113 2.20 8.32 0.76
CA VAL A 113 3.10 7.28 1.25
C VAL A 113 3.52 7.64 2.68
N ILE A 114 3.34 6.70 3.61
CA ILE A 114 3.74 6.84 5.01
C ILE A 114 4.89 5.86 5.27
N VAL A 115 6.00 6.36 5.82
CA VAL A 115 7.18 5.57 6.19
C VAL A 115 7.67 5.95 7.57
N ALA A 116 8.45 5.08 8.22
CA ALA A 116 9.09 5.35 9.51
C ALA A 116 10.61 5.21 9.38
N GLN A 117 11.36 6.16 9.97
CA GLN A 117 12.83 6.17 9.92
C GLN A 117 13.44 4.97 10.64
N ASN A 118 12.76 4.45 11.66
CA ASN A 118 13.19 3.30 12.47
C ASN A 118 12.60 1.97 11.98
N ASP A 119 12.10 1.88 10.73
CA ASP A 119 11.59 0.64 10.17
C ASP A 119 12.71 -0.42 10.08
N PRO A 120 12.60 -1.56 10.80
CA PRO A 120 13.64 -2.58 10.83
C PRO A 120 13.55 -3.56 9.64
N ILE A 121 12.48 -3.49 8.84
CA ILE A 121 12.19 -4.40 7.73
C ILE A 121 12.50 -3.72 6.41
N ALA A 122 11.86 -2.59 6.15
CA ALA A 122 12.00 -1.86 4.89
C ALA A 122 12.71 -0.52 5.12
N PRO A 123 13.93 -0.33 4.61
CA PRO A 123 14.58 0.98 4.66
C PRO A 123 13.63 2.06 4.15
N TYR A 124 13.35 3.06 5.00
CA TYR A 124 12.32 4.09 4.67
C TYR A 124 12.64 4.85 3.37
N GLN A 125 13.91 4.90 2.96
CA GLN A 125 14.35 5.50 1.70
C GLN A 125 13.70 4.84 0.48
N PHE A 126 13.33 3.56 0.57
CA PHE A 126 12.63 2.86 -0.52
C PHE A 126 11.23 3.43 -0.73
N GLY A 127 10.50 3.67 0.36
CA GLY A 127 9.21 4.33 0.29
C GLY A 127 9.31 5.80 -0.13
N VAL A 128 10.37 6.51 0.29
CA VAL A 128 10.65 7.88 -0.21
C VAL A 128 10.84 7.89 -1.72
N ALA A 129 11.63 6.97 -2.27
CA ALA A 129 11.83 6.84 -3.71
C ALA A 129 10.53 6.50 -4.45
N MET A 130 9.72 5.62 -3.87
CA MET A 130 8.41 5.24 -4.42
C MET A 130 7.44 6.42 -4.43
N ALA A 131 7.38 7.21 -3.34
CA ALA A 131 6.59 8.43 -3.26
C ALA A 131 6.96 9.44 -4.34
N ASN A 132 8.26 9.66 -4.57
CA ASN A 132 8.74 10.58 -5.61
C ASN A 132 8.31 10.11 -7.01
N ARG A 133 8.43 8.83 -7.32
CA ARG A 133 8.02 8.26 -8.62
C ARG A 133 6.50 8.38 -8.85
N LEU A 134 5.71 8.17 -7.79
CA LEU A 134 4.25 8.29 -7.84
C LEU A 134 3.74 9.74 -7.82
N GLY A 135 4.59 10.71 -7.44
CA GLY A 135 4.15 12.08 -7.16
C GLY A 135 3.25 12.17 -5.94
N ALA A 136 3.46 11.29 -4.97
CA ALA A 136 2.65 11.18 -3.77
C ALA A 136 3.06 12.19 -2.68
N LYS A 137 2.12 12.57 -1.82
CA LYS A 137 2.43 13.18 -0.54
C LYS A 137 3.24 12.19 0.29
N LEU A 138 4.38 12.64 0.81
CA LEU A 138 5.24 11.82 1.66
C LEU A 138 5.09 12.25 3.13
N ILE A 139 4.88 11.27 3.99
CA ILE A 139 4.91 11.44 5.45
C ILE A 139 6.01 10.53 5.99
N VAL A 140 7.06 11.14 6.54
CA VAL A 140 8.16 10.44 7.20
C VAL A 140 7.98 10.60 8.70
N ARG A 141 7.73 9.48 9.39
CA ARG A 141 7.68 9.47 10.86
C ARG A 141 9.06 9.19 11.43
N PRO A 142 9.43 9.79 12.55
CA PRO A 142 10.68 9.45 13.25
C PRO A 142 10.62 8.03 13.82
N ASP A 143 9.43 7.58 14.19
CA ASP A 143 9.13 6.29 14.79
C ASP A 143 7.89 5.65 14.14
N GLY A 144 7.70 4.35 14.36
CA GLY A 144 6.56 3.58 13.82
C GLY A 144 6.92 2.14 13.48
N GLY A 145 8.21 1.79 13.51
CA GLY A 145 8.65 0.47 13.07
C GLY A 145 8.15 0.18 11.67
N HIS A 146 7.67 -1.04 11.43
CA HIS A 146 7.02 -1.42 10.17
C HIS A 146 5.49 -1.28 10.21
N PHE A 147 4.97 -0.52 11.18
CA PHE A 147 3.53 -0.30 11.39
C PHE A 147 2.73 -1.59 11.67
N LEU A 148 3.35 -2.54 12.37
CA LEU A 148 2.74 -3.80 12.78
C LEU A 148 2.07 -3.69 14.17
N THR A 149 1.25 -4.66 14.51
CA THR A 149 0.70 -4.79 15.88
C THR A 149 1.82 -4.86 16.92
N SER A 150 2.92 -5.53 16.60
CA SER A 150 4.13 -5.59 17.46
C SER A 150 4.81 -4.23 17.67
N ASP A 151 4.58 -3.28 16.76
CA ASP A 151 5.05 -1.90 16.86
C ASP A 151 4.02 -0.98 17.56
N GLY A 152 2.90 -1.55 18.03
CA GLY A 152 1.81 -0.82 18.69
C GLY A 152 0.71 -0.33 17.76
N PHE A 153 0.69 -0.74 16.49
CA PHE A 153 -0.31 -0.32 15.51
C PHE A 153 -1.49 -1.28 15.44
N THR A 154 -2.37 -1.26 16.45
CA THR A 154 -3.72 -1.84 16.40
C THR A 154 -4.76 -0.84 15.91
N GLU A 155 -4.45 0.45 16.02
CA GLU A 155 -5.18 1.59 15.50
C GLU A 155 -4.20 2.50 14.75
N PHE A 156 -4.67 3.19 13.72
CA PHE A 156 -3.81 4.10 12.97
C PHE A 156 -4.57 5.37 12.52
N PRO A 157 -4.79 6.35 13.44
CA PRO A 157 -5.54 7.57 13.12
C PRO A 157 -4.96 8.38 11.95
N LEU A 158 -3.63 8.41 11.80
CA LEU A 158 -2.99 9.06 10.65
C LEU A 158 -3.38 8.39 9.33
N ALA A 159 -3.43 7.04 9.29
CA ALA A 159 -3.88 6.33 8.09
C ALA A 159 -5.34 6.64 7.75
N LEU A 160 -6.22 6.78 8.76
CA LEU A 160 -7.60 7.19 8.54
C LEU A 160 -7.69 8.60 7.94
N THR A 161 -6.93 9.56 8.49
CA THR A 161 -6.87 10.92 7.96
C THR A 161 -6.41 10.94 6.50
N GLU A 162 -5.35 10.20 6.18
CA GLU A 162 -4.83 10.15 4.82
C GLU A 162 -5.73 9.33 3.87
N LEU A 163 -6.41 8.30 4.37
CA LEU A 163 -7.44 7.58 3.61
C LEU A 163 -8.54 8.53 3.17
N LYS A 164 -9.13 9.31 4.08
CA LYS A 164 -10.17 10.30 3.76
C LYS A 164 -9.66 11.29 2.71
N ARG A 165 -8.43 11.80 2.88
CA ARG A 165 -7.81 12.71 1.92
C ARG A 165 -7.67 12.11 0.52
N VAL A 166 -7.15 10.87 0.40
CA VAL A 166 -6.94 10.25 -0.92
C VAL A 166 -8.26 9.79 -1.56
N ALA A 167 -9.24 9.41 -0.76
CA ALA A 167 -10.59 9.08 -1.22
C ALA A 167 -11.41 10.32 -1.62
N GLY A 168 -10.96 11.53 -1.26
CA GLY A 168 -11.69 12.76 -1.54
C GLY A 168 -12.92 12.97 -0.67
N VAL A 169 -12.90 12.41 0.54
CA VAL A 169 -13.91 12.59 1.58
C VAL A 169 -13.38 13.61 2.58
N ASP A 170 -14.06 14.74 2.72
CA ASP A 170 -13.70 15.84 3.65
C ASP A 170 -14.33 15.61 5.02
#